data_940601dfe2fc2491b6a35426868e09c0
#
_entry.id   940601dfe2fc2491b6a35426868e09c0
#
_cell.length_a   1.000
_cell.length_b   1.000
_cell.length_c   1.000
_cell.angle_alpha   90.00
_cell.angle_beta   90.00
_cell.angle_gamma   90.00
#
_symmetry.space_group_name_H-M   'P 1'
#
loop_
_entity.id
_entity.type
_entity.pdbx_description
1 polymer ?
#
loop_
_entity_poly.entity_id
_entity_poly.type
_entity_poly.pdbx_seq_one_letter_code
_entity_poly.pdbx_strand_id
1 'polypeptide(L)'
;CQGIGACVKACPYEARFLDTRYKGQSGGKVDKCDFCLNRLEQGLMPACVEACAASARLFGDINAPEGEFAEYLKRTGLVSRKANLKIKTSIKYVPNRKSRKGGSL
;
A
#
# COMPACT_ATOMS: atom_id res chain seq x y z
N CYS A 1 -11.90 -4.00 -16.54
CA CYS A 1 -12.19 -2.57 -16.27
C CYS A 1 -12.75 -1.88 -17.51
N GLN A 2 -13.89 -1.23 -17.34
CA GLN A 2 -14.53 -0.44 -18.42
C GLN A 2 -14.20 1.06 -18.31
N GLY A 3 -13.47 1.46 -17.29
CA GLY A 3 -13.06 2.84 -17.09
C GLY A 3 -14.18 3.76 -16.60
N ILE A 4 -15.15 3.23 -15.87
CA ILE A 4 -16.28 4.02 -15.34
C ILE A 4 -15.82 5.05 -14.32
N GLY A 5 -14.79 4.72 -13.54
CA GLY A 5 -14.20 5.65 -12.57
C GLY A 5 -14.91 5.74 -11.22
N ALA A 6 -15.97 4.95 -11.00
CA ALA A 6 -16.69 4.96 -9.71
C ALA A 6 -15.78 4.53 -8.54
N CYS A 7 -14.90 3.55 -8.77
CA CYS A 7 -13.97 3.08 -7.74
C CYS A 7 -12.91 4.13 -7.38
N VAL A 8 -12.54 5.00 -8.33
CA VAL A 8 -11.63 6.12 -8.08
C VAL A 8 -12.25 7.09 -7.10
N LYS A 9 -13.51 7.45 -7.35
CA LYS A 9 -14.25 8.38 -6.48
C LYS A 9 -14.57 7.79 -5.12
N ALA A 10 -14.82 6.48 -5.06
CA ALA A 10 -15.22 5.80 -3.84
C ALA A 10 -14.05 5.49 -2.89
N CYS A 11 -12.81 5.48 -3.40
CA CYS A 11 -11.66 5.09 -2.59
C CYS A 11 -11.30 6.20 -1.57
N PRO A 12 -11.41 5.95 -0.26
CA PRO A 12 -11.08 6.95 0.75
C PRO A 12 -9.59 7.23 0.87
N TYR A 13 -8.73 6.38 0.29
CA TYR A 13 -7.27 6.52 0.32
C TYR A 13 -6.71 7.19 -0.93
N GLU A 14 -7.57 7.49 -1.91
CA GLU A 14 -7.14 8.04 -3.20
C GLU A 14 -6.07 7.17 -3.87
N ALA A 15 -6.22 5.86 -3.72
CA ALA A 15 -5.22 4.89 -4.18
C ALA A 15 -5.38 4.49 -5.65
N ARG A 16 -6.45 4.93 -6.29
CA ARG A 16 -6.76 4.58 -7.68
C ARG A 16 -6.74 5.81 -8.57
N PHE A 17 -6.34 5.61 -9.81
CA PHE A 17 -6.33 6.69 -10.80
C PHE A 17 -6.75 6.14 -12.17
N LEU A 18 -7.15 7.05 -13.07
CA LEU A 18 -7.45 6.70 -14.45
C LEU A 18 -6.17 6.79 -15.29
N ASP A 19 -5.79 5.68 -15.91
CA ASP A 19 -4.66 5.64 -16.81
C ASP A 19 -5.15 6.01 -18.21
N THR A 20 -4.78 7.20 -18.65
CA THR A 20 -5.25 7.78 -19.91
C THR A 20 -4.60 7.16 -21.15
N ARG A 21 -3.59 6.30 -20.97
CA ARG A 21 -2.99 5.53 -22.07
C ARG A 21 -3.96 4.50 -22.65
N TYR A 22 -4.99 4.13 -21.90
CA TYR A 22 -6.01 3.17 -22.31
C TYR A 22 -7.35 3.88 -22.49
N LYS A 23 -8.17 3.34 -23.39
CA LYS A 23 -9.52 3.89 -23.65
C LYS A 23 -10.51 3.33 -22.64
N GLY A 24 -11.38 4.19 -22.11
CA GLY A 24 -12.44 3.82 -21.17
C GLY A 24 -13.51 4.90 -21.12
N GLN A 25 -14.64 4.61 -20.47
CA GLN A 25 -15.82 5.49 -20.45
C GLN A 25 -15.53 6.87 -19.85
N SER A 26 -14.64 6.95 -18.86
CA SER A 26 -14.28 8.21 -18.19
C SER A 26 -12.90 8.71 -18.63
N GLY A 27 -12.43 8.33 -19.80
CA GLY A 27 -11.18 8.81 -20.37
C GLY A 27 -9.96 7.96 -20.08
N GLY A 28 -10.14 6.75 -19.53
CA GLY A 28 -9.06 5.85 -19.24
C GLY A 28 -9.54 4.60 -18.52
N LYS A 29 -8.59 3.74 -18.16
CA LYS A 29 -8.86 2.58 -17.31
C LYS A 29 -8.27 2.81 -15.93
N VAL A 30 -8.89 2.23 -14.92
CA VAL A 30 -8.44 2.38 -13.52
C VAL A 30 -7.20 1.54 -13.27
N ASP A 31 -6.23 2.14 -12.60
CA ASP A 31 -5.03 1.46 -12.17
C ASP A 31 -4.68 1.84 -10.73
N LYS A 32 -3.85 1.04 -10.09
CA LYS A 32 -3.34 1.28 -8.74
C LYS A 32 -2.09 0.47 -8.50
N CYS A 33 -1.42 0.74 -7.39
CA CYS A 33 -0.29 -0.06 -6.94
C CYS A 33 -0.70 -1.53 -6.76
N ASP A 34 0.03 -2.43 -7.41
CA ASP A 34 -0.15 -3.89 -7.31
C ASP A 34 1.03 -4.56 -6.59
N PHE A 35 1.81 -3.80 -5.84
CA PHE A 35 3.05 -4.22 -5.20
C PHE A 35 4.13 -4.65 -6.20
N CYS A 36 4.12 -4.08 -7.41
CA CYS A 36 5.06 -4.41 -8.49
C CYS A 36 5.04 -5.90 -8.86
N LEU A 37 3.86 -6.40 -9.17
CA LEU A 37 3.64 -7.83 -9.47
C LEU A 37 4.66 -8.37 -10.48
N ASN A 38 4.94 -7.63 -11.55
CA ASN A 38 5.92 -8.05 -12.56
C ASN A 38 7.32 -8.27 -11.97
N ARG A 39 7.73 -7.41 -11.03
CA ARG A 39 9.02 -7.56 -10.36
C ARG A 39 9.02 -8.75 -9.42
N LEU A 40 7.93 -8.95 -8.69
CA LEU A 40 7.79 -10.08 -7.77
C LEU A 40 7.87 -11.42 -8.50
N GLU A 41 7.29 -11.51 -9.68
CA GLU A 41 7.34 -12.72 -10.53
C GLU A 41 8.77 -13.04 -10.97
N GLN A 42 9.65 -12.05 -11.03
CA GLN A 42 11.07 -12.20 -11.36
C GLN A 42 11.94 -12.42 -10.12
N GLY A 43 11.36 -12.53 -8.94
CA GLY A 43 12.09 -12.66 -7.69
C GLY A 43 12.70 -11.36 -7.16
N LEU A 44 12.25 -10.22 -7.68
CA LEU A 44 12.73 -8.90 -7.27
C LEU A 44 11.78 -8.29 -6.25
N MET A 45 12.29 -7.37 -5.43
CA MET A 45 11.48 -6.58 -4.51
C MET A 45 10.73 -5.46 -5.25
N PRO A 46 9.61 -4.94 -4.68
CA PRO A 46 8.98 -3.75 -5.24
C PRO A 46 9.97 -2.59 -5.40
N ALA A 47 9.83 -1.82 -6.46
CA ALA A 47 10.77 -0.75 -6.79
C ALA A 47 10.90 0.30 -5.67
N CYS A 48 9.80 0.65 -5.01
CA CYS A 48 9.83 1.64 -3.92
C CYS A 48 10.56 1.12 -2.68
N VAL A 49 10.52 -0.18 -2.43
CA VAL A 49 11.26 -0.81 -1.32
C VAL A 49 12.76 -0.80 -1.62
N GLU A 50 13.12 -1.20 -2.84
CA GLU A 50 14.52 -1.25 -3.27
C GLU A 50 15.15 0.13 -3.32
N ALA A 51 14.40 1.15 -3.76
CA ALA A 51 14.87 2.51 -3.89
C ALA A 51 14.97 3.28 -2.57
N CYS A 52 14.38 2.79 -1.49
CA CYS A 52 14.35 3.50 -0.21
C CYS A 52 15.70 3.40 0.49
N ALA A 53 16.49 4.47 0.45
CA ALA A 53 17.83 4.51 1.05
C ALA A 53 17.80 4.40 2.58
N ALA A 54 16.73 4.85 3.21
CA ALA A 54 16.57 4.80 4.67
C ALA A 54 16.03 3.45 5.17
N SER A 55 15.75 2.50 4.28
CA SER A 55 15.13 1.21 4.62
C SER A 55 13.85 1.37 5.43
N ALA A 56 13.08 2.41 5.12
CA ALA A 56 11.84 2.73 5.81
C ALA A 56 10.65 1.89 5.33
N ARG A 57 10.82 1.19 4.21
CA ARG A 57 9.78 0.37 3.61
C ARG A 57 10.20 -1.09 3.61
N LEU A 58 9.35 -1.93 4.14
CA LEU A 58 9.56 -3.37 4.17
C LEU A 58 8.41 -4.06 3.46
N PHE A 59 8.73 -5.14 2.77
CA PHE A 59 7.76 -5.93 2.03
C PHE A 59 7.97 -7.41 2.31
N GLY A 60 6.88 -8.15 2.42
CA GLY A 60 6.94 -9.59 2.63
C GLY A 60 5.57 -10.24 2.62
N ASP A 61 5.57 -11.55 2.78
CA ASP A 61 4.35 -12.34 2.88
C ASP A 61 3.95 -12.46 4.35
N ILE A 62 2.75 -11.95 4.68
CA ILE A 62 2.25 -12.00 6.07
C ILE A 62 1.94 -13.43 6.52
N ASN A 63 1.73 -14.36 5.59
CA ASN A 63 1.48 -15.77 5.91
C ASN A 63 2.76 -16.59 6.09
N ALA A 64 3.89 -16.08 5.60
CA ALA A 64 5.21 -16.74 5.72
C ALA A 64 6.29 -15.67 5.93
N PRO A 65 6.23 -14.91 7.05
CA PRO A 65 7.16 -13.80 7.26
C PRO A 65 8.58 -14.30 7.56
N GLU A 66 9.56 -13.60 6.97
CA GLU A 66 10.98 -13.92 7.14
C GLU A 66 11.80 -12.66 7.41
N GLY A 67 12.93 -12.82 8.09
CA GLY A 67 13.92 -11.78 8.31
C GLY A 67 13.39 -10.55 9.02
N GLU A 68 13.86 -9.39 8.60
CA GLU A 68 13.49 -8.10 9.18
C GLU A 68 11.99 -7.81 9.11
N PHE A 69 11.34 -8.23 8.03
CA PHE A 69 9.90 -8.11 7.87
C PHE A 69 9.15 -8.85 8.98
N ALA A 70 9.59 -10.07 9.32
CA ALA A 70 8.99 -10.85 10.39
C ALA A 70 9.14 -10.16 11.76
N GLU A 71 10.27 -9.51 12.00
CA GLU A 71 10.50 -8.76 13.25
C GLU A 71 9.57 -7.56 13.34
N TYR A 72 9.36 -6.85 12.24
CA TYR A 72 8.43 -5.72 12.21
C TYR A 72 6.99 -6.14 12.45
N LEU A 73 6.58 -7.29 11.93
CA LEU A 73 5.22 -7.80 12.16
C LEU A 73 4.95 -8.14 13.62
N LYS A 74 5.98 -8.48 14.39
CA LYS A 74 5.85 -8.77 15.83
C LYS A 74 5.68 -7.52 16.68
N ARG A 75 5.97 -6.34 16.12
CA ARG A 75 5.81 -5.08 16.87
C ARG A 75 4.35 -4.80 17.15
N THR A 76 4.07 -4.36 18.36
CA THR A 76 2.76 -3.84 18.72
C THR A 76 2.63 -2.40 18.25
N GLY A 77 1.40 -1.96 17.98
CA GLY A 77 1.12 -0.57 17.65
C GLY A 77 1.28 -0.22 16.17
N LEU A 78 1.36 -1.22 15.28
CA LEU A 78 1.26 -0.95 13.84
C LEU A 78 -0.13 -0.40 13.53
N VAL A 79 -0.20 0.66 12.72
CA VAL A 79 -1.46 1.34 12.41
C VAL A 79 -1.72 1.39 10.92
N SER A 80 -3.01 1.41 10.57
CA SER A 80 -3.47 1.68 9.20
C SER A 80 -3.82 3.15 9.08
N ARG A 81 -3.60 3.73 7.90
CA ARG A 81 -4.11 5.08 7.64
C ARG A 81 -5.63 5.06 7.70
N LYS A 82 -6.22 6.16 8.18
CA LYS A 82 -7.67 6.29 8.36
C LYS A 82 -8.28 5.10 9.11
N ALA A 83 -7.65 4.73 10.23
CA ALA A 83 -8.05 3.59 11.05
C ALA A 83 -9.51 3.68 11.52
N ASN A 84 -10.06 4.90 11.62
CA ASN A 84 -11.44 5.13 11.98
C ASN A 84 -12.45 4.52 11.01
N LEU A 85 -12.04 4.25 9.77
CA LEU A 85 -12.90 3.61 8.75
C LEU A 85 -12.99 2.10 8.92
N LYS A 86 -12.16 1.51 9.78
CA LYS A 86 -12.11 0.07 10.08
C LYS A 86 -11.91 -0.82 8.84
N ILE A 87 -11.21 -0.29 7.84
CA ILE A 87 -10.83 -1.05 6.65
C ILE A 87 -9.52 -1.78 6.92
N LYS A 88 -9.48 -3.08 6.60
CA LYS A 88 -8.27 -3.89 6.74
C LYS A 88 -7.33 -3.62 5.56
N THR A 89 -6.37 -2.73 5.75
CA THR A 89 -5.40 -2.40 4.71
C THR A 89 -4.20 -3.33 4.74
N SER A 90 -3.59 -3.57 3.57
CA SER A 90 -2.37 -4.37 3.48
C SER A 90 -1.12 -3.59 3.88
N ILE A 91 -1.20 -2.26 3.87
CA ILE A 91 -0.08 -1.40 4.27
C ILE A 91 -0.29 -0.95 5.70
N LYS A 92 0.72 -1.16 6.53
CA LYS A 92 0.73 -0.74 7.94
C LYS A 92 1.88 0.22 8.18
N TYR A 93 1.73 1.07 9.17
CA TYR A 93 2.70 2.11 9.51
C TYR A 93 3.16 1.95 10.95
N VAL A 94 4.46 2.22 11.16
CA VAL A 94 5.00 2.38 12.52
C VAL A 94 4.85 3.85 12.88
N PRO A 95 4.00 4.19 13.86
CA PRO A 95 3.78 5.59 14.23
C PRO A 95 5.03 6.21 14.85
N ASN A 96 5.24 7.51 14.61
CA ASN A 96 6.31 8.24 15.27
C ASN A 96 5.94 8.47 16.75
N ARG A 97 6.89 9.02 17.54
CA ARG A 97 6.66 9.24 18.99
C ARG A 97 5.46 10.13 19.27
N LYS A 98 5.25 11.16 18.46
CA LYS A 98 4.10 12.07 18.62
C LYS A 98 2.79 11.36 18.31
N SER A 99 2.77 10.58 17.24
CA SER A 99 1.59 9.82 16.85
C SER A 99 1.22 8.76 17.90
N ARG A 100 2.21 8.16 18.56
CA ARG A 100 1.96 7.17 19.63
C ARG A 100 1.20 7.79 20.79
N LYS A 101 1.50 9.04 21.15
CA LYS A 101 0.79 9.75 22.22
C LYS A 101 -0.61 10.17 21.80
N GLY A 102 -0.80 10.52 20.52
CA GLY A 102 -2.08 10.96 19.97
C GLY A 102 -3.02 9.85 19.52
N GLY A 103 -2.55 8.62 19.42
CA GLY A 103 -3.35 7.45 19.06
C GLY A 103 -3.78 7.36 17.61
N SER A 104 -3.35 8.25 16.71
CA SER A 104 -3.70 8.20 15.29
C SER A 104 -2.67 8.91 14.43
N LEU A 105 -2.64 8.47 13.21
CA LEU A 105 -1.90 9.14 12.12
C LEU A 105 -2.84 10.01 11.32
#